data_2f403fb819bd19197043e2b8277af5ea
#
_entry.id   2f403fb819bd19197043e2b8277af5ea
#
_cell.length_a   1.000
_cell.length_b   1.000
_cell.length_c   1.000
_cell.angle_alpha   90.00
_cell.angle_beta   90.00
_cell.angle_gamma   90.00
#
_symmetry.space_group_name_H-M   'P 1'
#
loop_
_entity.id
_entity.type
_entity.pdbx_description
1 polymer ?
#
loop_
_entity_poly.entity_id
_entity_poly.type
_entity_poly.pdbx_seq_one_letter_code
_entity_poly.pdbx_strand_id
1 'polypeptide(L)'
;MTVLNCPVIFNRLKVKLHGSFFANRFAGVYTVPDSSRSPNLIGGRLSIDFANELGPSADFSWEDLLRFLLVTRIISSERSAQLLALPQNDPQSAGALLGKAQRLYTSLHETFGALLRKEAILRDWVESINEVLRITEGHDELLQQNGAWGLEFVAREGGLEWLLAAIARSAAEIVAEGPSARLRVCSNPSCGLFFYDTSRTRRRRWCSMSRCGNRHKVAIFSRRHSQARRPH
;
A
#
# COMPACT_ATOMS: atom_id res chain seq x y z
N MET A 1 18.86 34.40 25.77
CA MET A 1 18.43 32.99 25.65
C MET A 1 16.93 32.98 25.36
N THR A 2 16.57 33.00 24.12
CA THR A 2 15.15 33.07 23.67
C THR A 2 14.91 31.85 22.82
N VAL A 3 14.11 30.92 23.36
CA VAL A 3 13.72 29.67 22.67
C VAL A 3 12.61 30.05 21.71
N LEU A 4 12.89 29.97 20.39
CA LEU A 4 11.90 30.12 19.35
C LEU A 4 11.12 28.83 19.21
N ASN A 5 9.87 28.88 19.67
CA ASN A 5 8.84 27.85 19.44
C ASN A 5 8.43 27.92 17.97
N CYS A 6 8.78 26.91 17.19
CA CYS A 6 8.30 26.74 15.82
C CYS A 6 7.10 25.78 15.83
N PRO A 7 5.88 26.21 15.50
CA PRO A 7 4.75 25.30 15.40
C PRO A 7 4.87 24.49 14.10
N VAL A 8 5.07 23.18 14.24
CA VAL A 8 4.96 22.24 13.13
C VAL A 8 3.50 22.19 12.66
N ILE A 9 3.22 22.86 11.56
CA ILE A 9 1.90 22.80 10.89
C ILE A 9 1.78 21.43 10.23
N PHE A 10 1.02 20.54 10.85
CA PHE A 10 0.59 19.28 10.26
C PHE A 10 -0.42 19.56 9.12
N ASN A 11 0.08 19.66 7.92
CA ASN A 11 -0.79 19.69 6.75
C ASN A 11 -1.26 18.27 6.42
N ARG A 12 -2.54 17.99 6.68
CA ARG A 12 -3.24 16.76 6.29
C ARG A 12 -3.27 16.68 4.77
N LEU A 13 -2.41 15.86 4.18
CA LEU A 13 -2.55 15.42 2.80
C LEU A 13 -3.85 14.60 2.66
N LYS A 14 -4.94 15.26 2.34
CA LYS A 14 -6.14 14.63 1.80
C LYS A 14 -5.87 14.29 0.35
N VAL A 15 -5.44 13.07 0.07
CA VAL A 15 -5.50 12.51 -1.28
C VAL A 15 -6.99 12.33 -1.59
N LYS A 16 -7.60 13.32 -2.24
CA LYS A 16 -8.92 13.19 -2.86
C LYS A 16 -8.76 12.32 -4.10
N LEU A 17 -9.18 11.09 -4.01
CA LEU A 17 -9.43 10.24 -5.18
C LEU A 17 -10.62 10.85 -5.94
N HIS A 18 -10.35 11.65 -6.97
CA HIS A 18 -11.35 12.01 -7.97
C HIS A 18 -11.38 10.89 -9.00
N GLY A 19 -12.51 10.20 -9.04
CA GLY A 19 -12.79 9.21 -10.06
C GLY A 19 -12.96 9.86 -11.44
N SER A 20 -12.62 9.03 -12.44
CA SER A 20 -13.01 9.12 -13.85
C SER A 20 -12.66 10.41 -14.59
N PHE A 21 -11.58 10.35 -15.33
CA PHE A 21 -11.44 10.84 -16.72
C PHE A 21 -10.00 10.56 -17.15
N PHE A 22 -9.78 9.48 -17.87
CA PHE A 22 -8.74 9.30 -18.89
C PHE A 22 -8.76 7.88 -19.39
N ALA A 23 -9.78 7.57 -20.17
CA ALA A 23 -9.69 6.50 -21.14
C ALA A 23 -9.23 7.14 -22.48
N ASN A 24 -8.27 6.49 -23.11
CA ASN A 24 -7.83 6.65 -24.49
C ASN A 24 -6.94 7.84 -24.87
N ARG A 25 -5.61 7.53 -24.95
CA ARG A 25 -4.82 7.66 -26.20
C ARG A 25 -3.34 7.42 -25.87
N PHE A 26 -2.89 6.18 -26.05
CA PHE A 26 -1.55 5.85 -26.58
C PHE A 26 -1.49 4.34 -26.81
N ALA A 27 -1.76 3.95 -28.05
CA ALA A 27 -1.45 2.62 -28.54
C ALA A 27 0.05 2.56 -28.85
N GLY A 28 0.83 2.19 -27.85
CA GLY A 28 2.19 1.72 -27.98
C GLY A 28 2.24 0.37 -27.28
N VAL A 29 2.52 -0.69 -28.02
CA VAL A 29 2.50 -2.08 -27.60
C VAL A 29 3.48 -2.28 -26.44
N TYR A 30 2.96 -2.15 -25.20
CA TYR A 30 3.58 -2.74 -24.04
C TYR A 30 2.77 -3.97 -23.67
N THR A 31 3.31 -5.13 -23.88
CA THR A 31 2.81 -6.36 -23.28
C THR A 31 3.02 -6.26 -21.78
N VAL A 32 2.02 -5.72 -21.08
CA VAL A 32 1.92 -5.82 -19.62
C VAL A 32 1.81 -7.30 -19.30
N PRO A 33 2.69 -7.89 -18.47
CA PRO A 33 2.52 -9.26 -18.03
C PRO A 33 1.17 -9.38 -17.34
N ASP A 34 0.37 -10.31 -17.80
CA ASP A 34 -0.95 -10.76 -17.33
C ASP A 34 -1.69 -9.80 -16.36
N SER A 35 -2.47 -8.89 -16.96
CA SER A 35 -3.33 -7.93 -16.26
C SER A 35 -4.59 -8.55 -15.63
N SER A 36 -4.63 -9.85 -15.43
CA SER A 36 -5.81 -10.54 -14.86
C SER A 36 -6.02 -10.25 -13.37
N ARG A 37 -5.07 -9.61 -12.68
CA ARG A 37 -5.22 -9.13 -11.31
C ARG A 37 -5.17 -7.61 -11.26
N SER A 38 -6.31 -6.97 -11.42
CA SER A 38 -6.45 -5.57 -10.98
C SER A 38 -6.07 -5.49 -9.51
N PRO A 39 -5.12 -4.63 -9.12
CA PRO A 39 -4.71 -4.54 -7.72
C PRO A 39 -5.88 -4.15 -6.84
N ASN A 40 -6.03 -4.87 -5.76
CA ASN A 40 -7.13 -4.71 -4.83
C ASN A 40 -6.76 -3.68 -3.75
N LEU A 41 -6.68 -2.41 -4.11
CA LEU A 41 -6.42 -1.33 -3.16
C LEU A 41 -7.62 -1.14 -2.20
N ILE A 42 -7.87 -2.13 -1.37
CA ILE A 42 -9.00 -2.18 -0.43
C ILE A 42 -8.60 -1.99 1.03
N GLY A 43 -7.30 -1.90 1.29
CA GLY A 43 -6.74 -1.70 2.63
C GLY A 43 -7.10 -0.35 3.24
N GLY A 44 -7.33 0.66 2.40
CA GLY A 44 -7.68 2.01 2.83
C GLY A 44 -6.50 2.83 3.38
N ARG A 45 -5.30 2.29 3.33
CA ARG A 45 -4.00 2.91 3.62
C ARG A 45 -2.95 2.29 2.72
N LEU A 46 -2.02 3.10 2.21
CA LEU A 46 -1.02 2.65 1.25
C LEU A 46 -0.15 1.50 1.76
N SER A 47 0.30 1.57 3.00
CA SER A 47 1.08 0.50 3.62
C SER A 47 0.30 -0.81 3.80
N ILE A 48 -1.01 -0.73 4.02
CA ILE A 48 -1.88 -1.90 4.10
C ILE A 48 -2.07 -2.50 2.70
N ASP A 49 -2.28 -1.66 1.69
CA ASP A 49 -2.40 -2.13 0.31
C ASP A 49 -1.08 -2.78 -0.15
N PHE A 50 0.07 -2.23 0.22
CA PHE A 50 1.37 -2.82 -0.05
C PHE A 50 1.52 -4.20 0.62
N ALA A 51 1.16 -4.33 1.88
CA ALA A 51 1.19 -5.60 2.60
C ALA A 51 0.21 -6.65 2.05
N ASN A 52 -0.86 -6.24 1.37
CA ASN A 52 -1.87 -7.15 0.84
C ASN A 52 -1.60 -7.62 -0.60
N GLU A 53 -0.98 -6.76 -1.45
CA GLU A 53 -0.95 -6.98 -2.91
C GLU A 53 0.24 -7.81 -3.39
N LEU A 54 1.34 -7.82 -2.65
CA LEU A 54 2.58 -8.46 -3.09
C LEU A 54 2.64 -9.96 -2.75
N GLY A 55 1.51 -10.55 -2.40
CA GLY A 55 1.37 -11.99 -2.16
C GLY A 55 1.51 -12.40 -0.69
N PRO A 56 1.51 -13.69 -0.40
CA PRO A 56 1.61 -14.21 0.97
C PRO A 56 3.05 -14.27 1.50
N SER A 57 4.04 -14.02 0.65
CA SER A 57 5.47 -14.05 0.98
C SER A 57 6.17 -12.81 0.44
N ALA A 58 7.35 -12.52 0.97
CA ALA A 58 8.18 -11.41 0.52
C ALA A 58 8.89 -11.67 -0.84
N ASP A 59 8.54 -12.73 -1.56
CA ASP A 59 9.22 -13.17 -2.80
C ASP A 59 8.62 -12.54 -4.05
N PHE A 60 8.22 -11.27 -3.98
CA PHE A 60 7.73 -10.55 -5.14
C PHE A 60 8.89 -10.05 -6.02
N SER A 61 8.63 -9.95 -7.31
CA SER A 61 9.59 -9.53 -8.32
C SER A 61 9.74 -8.01 -8.39
N TRP A 62 10.75 -7.57 -9.17
CA TRP A 62 10.90 -6.16 -9.54
C TRP A 62 9.68 -5.61 -10.27
N GLU A 63 9.11 -6.39 -11.18
CA GLU A 63 7.93 -6.04 -11.97
C GLU A 63 6.68 -5.91 -11.06
N ASP A 64 6.55 -6.76 -10.05
CA ASP A 64 5.46 -6.68 -9.07
C ASP A 64 5.55 -5.39 -8.26
N LEU A 65 6.76 -5.02 -7.83
CA LEU A 65 7.01 -3.76 -7.14
C LEU A 65 6.65 -2.56 -8.04
N LEU A 66 7.15 -2.52 -9.27
CA LEU A 66 6.85 -1.45 -10.22
C LEU A 66 5.36 -1.34 -10.53
N ARG A 67 4.68 -2.48 -10.71
CA ARG A 67 3.23 -2.50 -10.91
C ARG A 67 2.49 -1.88 -9.72
N PHE A 68 2.87 -2.22 -8.49
CA PHE A 68 2.29 -1.62 -7.30
C PHE A 68 2.51 -0.11 -7.25
N LEU A 69 3.75 0.35 -7.46
CA LEU A 69 4.10 1.78 -7.47
C LEU A 69 3.35 2.56 -8.56
N LEU A 70 3.18 1.97 -9.75
CA LEU A 70 2.44 2.57 -10.86
C LEU A 70 0.95 2.69 -10.55
N VAL A 71 0.32 1.63 -10.06
CA VAL A 71 -1.12 1.61 -9.78
C VAL A 71 -1.48 2.52 -8.61
N THR A 72 -0.60 2.62 -7.62
CA THR A 72 -0.76 3.56 -6.49
C THR A 72 -0.36 4.99 -6.84
N ARG A 73 0.10 5.22 -8.09
CA ARG A 73 0.54 6.53 -8.60
C ARG A 73 1.70 7.15 -7.82
N ILE A 74 2.52 6.32 -7.22
CA ILE A 74 3.81 6.77 -6.65
C ILE A 74 4.77 7.13 -7.78
N ILE A 75 4.67 6.44 -8.93
CA ILE A 75 5.41 6.74 -10.15
C ILE A 75 4.45 6.93 -11.32
N SER A 76 4.90 7.71 -12.32
CA SER A 76 4.20 7.83 -13.61
C SER A 76 4.47 6.61 -14.51
N SER A 77 3.71 6.49 -15.61
CA SER A 77 3.93 5.45 -16.62
C SER A 77 5.29 5.58 -17.29
N GLU A 78 5.74 6.81 -17.54
CA GLU A 78 7.05 7.11 -18.12
C GLU A 78 8.17 6.66 -17.18
N ARG A 79 8.03 6.96 -15.89
CA ARG A 79 9.01 6.55 -14.88
C ARG A 79 9.03 5.03 -14.71
N SER A 80 7.87 4.38 -14.73
CA SER A 80 7.79 2.92 -14.69
C SER A 80 8.52 2.28 -15.87
N ALA A 81 8.33 2.80 -17.09
CA ALA A 81 9.03 2.32 -18.29
C ALA A 81 10.55 2.47 -18.17
N GLN A 82 11.05 3.58 -17.63
CA GLN A 82 12.48 3.79 -17.38
C GLN A 82 13.04 2.78 -16.37
N LEU A 83 12.30 2.52 -15.30
CA LEU A 83 12.72 1.62 -14.23
C LEU A 83 12.67 0.13 -14.62
N LEU A 84 11.87 -0.26 -15.62
CA LEU A 84 11.83 -1.64 -16.10
C LEU A 84 13.18 -2.18 -16.57
N ALA A 85 14.00 -1.34 -17.17
CA ALA A 85 15.34 -1.72 -17.66
C ALA A 85 16.43 -1.64 -16.57
N LEU A 86 16.09 -1.20 -15.35
CA LEU A 86 17.08 -0.99 -14.29
C LEU A 86 17.80 -2.28 -13.88
N PRO A 87 17.15 -3.46 -13.74
CA PRO A 87 17.86 -4.69 -13.38
C PRO A 87 18.93 -5.11 -14.38
N GLN A 88 18.82 -4.71 -15.67
CA GLN A 88 19.82 -4.96 -16.70
C GLN A 88 20.93 -3.91 -16.69
N ASN A 89 20.58 -2.64 -16.45
CA ASN A 89 21.51 -1.50 -16.54
C ASN A 89 22.30 -1.28 -15.24
N ASP A 90 21.64 -1.47 -14.09
CA ASP A 90 22.22 -1.35 -12.76
C ASP A 90 21.57 -2.38 -11.81
N PRO A 91 22.00 -3.64 -11.90
CA PRO A 91 21.47 -4.73 -11.10
C PRO A 91 21.69 -4.52 -9.59
N GLN A 92 22.75 -3.78 -9.23
CA GLN A 92 23.05 -3.51 -7.82
C GLN A 92 22.01 -2.59 -7.19
N SER A 93 21.69 -1.48 -7.83
CA SER A 93 20.67 -0.54 -7.33
C SER A 93 19.28 -1.16 -7.35
N ALA A 94 18.92 -1.90 -8.41
CA ALA A 94 17.65 -2.61 -8.48
C ALA A 94 17.52 -3.66 -7.37
N GLY A 95 18.55 -4.48 -7.16
CA GLY A 95 18.58 -5.50 -6.11
C GLY A 95 18.53 -4.90 -4.70
N ALA A 96 19.24 -3.79 -4.48
CA ALA A 96 19.23 -3.08 -3.19
C ALA A 96 17.84 -2.55 -2.85
N LEU A 97 17.16 -1.90 -3.79
CA LEU A 97 15.80 -1.39 -3.58
C LEU A 97 14.79 -2.52 -3.39
N LEU A 98 14.85 -3.57 -4.23
CA LEU A 98 13.95 -4.72 -4.10
C LEU A 98 14.12 -5.38 -2.73
N GLY A 99 15.36 -5.59 -2.28
CA GLY A 99 15.65 -6.14 -0.96
C GLY A 99 15.13 -5.26 0.18
N LYS A 100 15.21 -3.92 0.06
CA LYS A 100 14.59 -3.00 1.04
C LYS A 100 13.07 -3.11 1.03
N ALA A 101 12.44 -3.18 -0.15
CA ALA A 101 11.00 -3.34 -0.28
C ALA A 101 10.51 -4.66 0.36
N GLN A 102 11.24 -5.75 0.17
CA GLN A 102 10.94 -7.07 0.74
C GLN A 102 11.09 -7.08 2.27
N ARG A 103 12.12 -6.42 2.80
CA ARG A 103 12.27 -6.25 4.26
C ARG A 103 11.16 -5.39 4.84
N LEU A 104 10.83 -4.27 4.19
CA LEU A 104 9.71 -3.42 4.60
C LEU A 104 8.40 -4.20 4.61
N TYR A 105 8.13 -4.99 3.57
CA TYR A 105 6.95 -5.86 3.48
C TYR A 105 6.85 -6.80 4.68
N THR A 106 7.92 -7.55 4.98
CA THR A 106 7.98 -8.47 6.13
C THR A 106 7.72 -7.73 7.44
N SER A 107 8.38 -6.59 7.64
CA SER A 107 8.22 -5.78 8.85
C SER A 107 6.80 -5.24 9.01
N LEU A 108 6.12 -4.90 7.92
CA LEU A 108 4.71 -4.48 7.97
C LEU A 108 3.78 -5.62 8.40
N HIS A 109 3.98 -6.82 7.89
CA HIS A 109 3.19 -8.00 8.29
C HIS A 109 3.34 -8.29 9.78
N GLU A 110 4.56 -8.31 10.29
CA GLU A 110 4.84 -8.56 11.71
C GLU A 110 4.28 -7.43 12.59
N THR A 111 4.50 -6.17 12.20
CA THR A 111 3.99 -5.00 12.94
C THR A 111 2.46 -4.98 12.98
N PHE A 112 1.81 -5.21 11.85
CA PHE A 112 0.34 -5.23 11.78
C PHE A 112 -0.25 -6.43 12.53
N GLY A 113 0.43 -7.58 12.45
CA GLY A 113 0.09 -8.76 13.25
C GLY A 113 0.15 -8.48 14.75
N ALA A 114 1.22 -7.88 15.24
CA ALA A 114 1.40 -7.51 16.65
C ALA A 114 0.32 -6.50 17.12
N LEU A 115 0.05 -5.46 16.33
CA LEU A 115 -1.02 -4.49 16.62
C LEU A 115 -2.39 -5.17 16.75
N LEU A 116 -2.72 -6.11 15.86
CA LEU A 116 -3.98 -6.86 15.90
C LEU A 116 -4.09 -7.77 17.12
N ARG A 117 -3.00 -8.39 17.53
CA ARG A 117 -2.92 -9.24 18.72
C ARG A 117 -2.74 -8.45 20.01
N LYS A 118 -2.56 -7.11 19.92
CA LYS A 118 -2.23 -6.22 21.04
C LYS A 118 -0.94 -6.59 21.75
N GLU A 119 0.02 -7.08 21.01
CA GLU A 119 1.37 -7.43 21.45
C GLU A 119 2.33 -6.24 21.28
N ALA A 120 3.46 -6.31 21.94
CA ALA A 120 4.52 -5.33 21.78
C ALA A 120 5.12 -5.42 20.36
N ILE A 121 5.28 -4.26 19.72
CA ILE A 121 5.96 -4.18 18.43
C ILE A 121 7.47 -4.24 18.68
N LEU A 122 8.14 -5.16 18.02
CA LEU A 122 9.60 -5.28 18.15
C LEU A 122 10.29 -4.10 17.45
N ARG A 123 11.40 -3.66 18.06
CA ARG A 123 12.17 -2.52 17.57
C ARG A 123 12.71 -2.76 16.15
N ASP A 124 13.12 -3.98 15.83
CA ASP A 124 13.69 -4.33 14.53
C ASP A 124 12.68 -4.17 13.39
N TRP A 125 11.39 -4.43 13.66
CA TRP A 125 10.34 -4.21 12.65
C TRP A 125 10.13 -2.71 12.37
N VAL A 126 10.17 -1.89 13.43
CA VAL A 126 10.08 -0.42 13.29
C VAL A 126 11.32 0.14 12.60
N GLU A 127 12.49 -0.47 12.82
CA GLU A 127 13.73 -0.02 12.22
C GLU A 127 13.72 -0.08 10.70
N SER A 128 13.16 -1.13 10.10
CA SER A 128 13.00 -1.19 8.63
C SER A 128 12.13 -0.07 8.06
N ILE A 129 11.12 0.38 8.82
CA ILE A 129 10.30 1.55 8.44
C ILE A 129 11.16 2.83 8.58
N ASN A 130 11.88 2.96 9.68
CA ASN A 130 12.72 4.12 9.96
C ASN A 130 13.90 4.25 8.99
N GLU A 131 14.49 3.14 8.54
CA GLU A 131 15.52 3.15 7.51
C GLU A 131 15.05 3.87 6.26
N VAL A 132 13.85 3.54 5.76
CA VAL A 132 13.28 4.20 4.60
C VAL A 132 12.98 5.67 4.88
N LEU A 133 12.41 6.00 6.05
CA LEU A 133 12.07 7.38 6.42
C LEU A 133 13.30 8.28 6.53
N ARG A 134 14.43 7.77 7.03
CA ARG A 134 15.67 8.56 7.19
C ARG A 134 16.35 8.88 5.87
N ILE A 135 16.28 7.96 4.90
CA ILE A 135 16.96 8.13 3.61
C ILE A 135 16.15 9.06 2.71
N THR A 136 14.86 9.22 2.98
CA THR A 136 13.98 10.01 2.13
C THR A 136 14.04 11.48 2.51
N GLU A 137 15.08 12.17 2.05
CA GLU A 137 15.13 13.62 2.02
C GLU A 137 14.63 14.13 0.67
N GLY A 138 13.73 15.12 0.70
CA GLY A 138 13.17 15.71 -0.51
C GLY A 138 12.13 16.77 -0.17
N HIS A 139 11.48 17.26 -1.20
CA HIS A 139 10.39 18.25 -1.08
C HIS A 139 9.30 17.94 -2.10
N ASP A 140 8.10 18.42 -1.84
CA ASP A 140 7.01 18.39 -2.81
C ASP A 140 7.17 19.57 -3.77
N GLU A 141 7.07 19.30 -5.07
CA GLU A 141 7.19 20.30 -6.13
C GLU A 141 6.00 20.20 -7.09
N LEU A 142 5.50 21.35 -7.55
CA LEU A 142 4.51 21.40 -8.61
C LEU A 142 5.19 21.31 -9.97
N LEU A 143 5.02 20.18 -10.63
CA LEU A 143 5.57 19.93 -11.98
C LEU A 143 4.45 19.92 -13.01
N GLN A 144 4.71 20.52 -14.17
CA GLN A 144 3.79 20.48 -15.29
C GLN A 144 4.10 19.29 -16.19
N GLN A 145 3.17 18.35 -16.31
CA GLN A 145 3.28 17.19 -17.19
C GLN A 145 2.04 17.15 -18.12
N ASN A 146 2.28 17.07 -19.42
CA ASN A 146 1.21 16.98 -20.42
C ASN A 146 0.14 18.07 -20.29
N GLY A 147 0.54 19.29 -19.91
CA GLY A 147 -0.37 20.43 -19.75
C GLY A 147 -1.16 20.46 -18.42
N ALA A 148 -1.00 19.48 -17.56
CA ALA A 148 -1.58 19.43 -16.22
C ALA A 148 -0.53 19.65 -15.14
N TRP A 149 -0.90 20.31 -14.04
CA TRP A 149 -0.07 20.47 -12.86
C TRP A 149 -0.24 19.27 -11.93
N GLY A 150 0.87 18.63 -11.55
CA GLY A 150 0.94 17.56 -10.55
C GLY A 150 1.84 17.97 -9.39
N LEU A 151 1.49 17.57 -8.17
CA LEU A 151 2.36 17.66 -7.03
C LEU A 151 3.17 16.37 -6.95
N GLU A 152 4.48 16.47 -7.14
CA GLU A 152 5.40 15.33 -7.12
C GLU A 152 6.45 15.49 -6.03
N PHE A 153 6.81 14.38 -5.41
CA PHE A 153 7.91 14.37 -4.45
C PHE A 153 9.24 14.30 -5.22
N VAL A 154 10.08 15.31 -5.03
CA VAL A 154 11.43 15.39 -5.59
C VAL A 154 12.44 15.02 -4.52
N ALA A 155 13.11 13.88 -4.69
CA ALA A 155 14.15 13.45 -3.78
C ALA A 155 15.39 14.33 -3.91
N ARG A 156 16.02 14.68 -2.79
CA ARG A 156 17.22 15.55 -2.74
C ARG A 156 18.46 14.84 -3.29
N GLU A 157 18.57 13.54 -3.11
CA GLU A 157 19.69 12.73 -3.60
C GLU A 157 19.20 11.62 -4.53
N GLY A 158 20.02 11.24 -5.52
CA GLY A 158 19.65 10.39 -6.65
C GLY A 158 19.42 8.90 -6.35
N GLY A 159 19.10 8.54 -5.11
CA GLY A 159 18.73 7.17 -4.74
C GLY A 159 17.31 6.80 -5.20
N LEU A 160 16.99 5.51 -5.13
CA LEU A 160 15.68 4.97 -5.50
C LEU A 160 14.75 4.77 -4.27
N GLU A 161 15.29 4.96 -3.08
CA GLU A 161 14.62 4.66 -1.81
C GLU A 161 13.38 5.51 -1.58
N TRP A 162 13.33 6.71 -2.15
CA TRP A 162 12.14 7.57 -2.09
C TRP A 162 10.88 6.88 -2.65
N LEU A 163 11.04 5.86 -3.53
CA LEU A 163 9.94 5.07 -4.06
C LEU A 163 9.16 4.33 -2.95
N LEU A 164 9.81 4.04 -1.83
CA LEU A 164 9.20 3.39 -0.67
C LEU A 164 8.72 4.37 0.40
N ALA A 165 9.07 5.65 0.30
CA ALA A 165 8.82 6.65 1.34
C ALA A 165 7.35 6.82 1.72
N ALA A 166 6.48 6.90 0.72
CA ALA A 166 5.04 7.05 0.96
C ALA A 166 4.44 5.82 1.67
N ILE A 167 4.98 4.62 1.38
CA ILE A 167 4.59 3.36 2.02
C ILE A 167 5.04 3.37 3.48
N ALA A 168 6.32 3.70 3.73
CA ALA A 168 6.88 3.76 5.08
C ALA A 168 6.17 4.83 5.94
N ARG A 169 5.88 6.00 5.36
CA ARG A 169 5.12 7.07 6.05
C ARG A 169 3.72 6.61 6.42
N SER A 170 3.00 5.97 5.50
CA SER A 170 1.67 5.39 5.77
C SER A 170 1.72 4.34 6.88
N ALA A 171 2.79 3.56 6.96
CA ALA A 171 2.99 2.59 8.04
C ALA A 171 3.26 3.27 9.38
N ALA A 172 4.16 4.26 9.39
CA ALA A 172 4.49 5.02 10.60
C ALA A 172 3.28 5.70 11.22
N GLU A 173 2.36 6.24 10.39
CA GLU A 173 1.11 6.82 10.88
C GLU A 173 0.25 5.78 11.63
N ILE A 174 0.13 4.55 11.11
CA ILE A 174 -0.62 3.46 11.76
C ILE A 174 0.07 3.04 13.07
N VAL A 175 1.39 2.91 13.05
CA VAL A 175 2.17 2.55 14.26
C VAL A 175 2.05 3.63 15.33
N ALA A 176 2.10 4.91 14.94
CA ALA A 176 1.95 6.04 15.87
C ALA A 176 0.54 6.14 16.49
N GLU A 177 -0.51 5.66 15.80
CA GLU A 177 -1.84 5.53 16.39
C GLU A 177 -1.89 4.44 17.49
N GLY A 178 -0.96 3.49 17.47
CA GLY A 178 -0.82 2.44 18.45
C GLY A 178 -2.10 1.62 18.65
N PRO A 179 -2.51 1.34 19.91
CA PRO A 179 -3.73 0.55 20.20
C PRO A 179 -5.03 1.19 19.70
N SER A 180 -5.03 2.48 19.35
CA SER A 180 -6.20 3.18 18.78
C SER A 180 -6.32 3.01 17.28
N ALA A 181 -5.33 2.45 16.62
CA ALA A 181 -5.36 2.17 15.18
C ALA A 181 -6.58 1.33 14.81
N ARG A 182 -7.23 1.74 13.72
CA ARG A 182 -8.42 1.04 13.21
C ARG A 182 -8.04 -0.08 12.23
N LEU A 183 -6.88 -0.66 12.44
CA LEU A 183 -6.40 -1.80 11.67
C LEU A 183 -7.23 -3.05 12.00
N ARG A 184 -7.61 -3.80 10.99
CA ARG A 184 -8.37 -5.04 11.12
C ARG A 184 -7.91 -6.07 10.10
N VAL A 185 -8.20 -7.33 10.39
CA VAL A 185 -8.11 -8.43 9.42
C VAL A 185 -9.51 -8.84 8.97
N CYS A 186 -9.65 -9.23 7.71
CA CYS A 186 -10.92 -9.67 7.15
C CYS A 186 -11.46 -10.91 7.87
N SER A 187 -12.72 -10.88 8.33
CA SER A 187 -13.37 -12.01 9.02
C SER A 187 -13.72 -13.18 8.09
N ASN A 188 -13.40 -13.12 6.79
CA ASN A 188 -13.51 -14.27 5.90
C ASN A 188 -12.27 -15.15 6.06
N PRO A 189 -12.39 -16.41 6.54
CA PRO A 189 -11.24 -17.28 6.81
C PRO A 189 -10.34 -17.52 5.58
N SER A 190 -10.92 -17.45 4.37
CA SER A 190 -10.18 -17.64 3.11
C SER A 190 -9.60 -16.34 2.55
N CYS A 191 -9.58 -15.24 3.31
CA CYS A 191 -9.15 -13.94 2.80
C CYS A 191 -7.86 -13.45 3.46
N GLY A 192 -7.84 -13.32 4.79
CA GLY A 192 -6.67 -12.91 5.57
C GLY A 192 -6.18 -11.46 5.36
N LEU A 193 -6.79 -10.67 4.46
CA LEU A 193 -6.33 -9.33 4.11
C LEU A 193 -6.53 -8.35 5.28
N PHE A 194 -5.53 -7.50 5.47
CA PHE A 194 -5.62 -6.35 6.35
C PHE A 194 -6.49 -5.24 5.74
N PHE A 195 -7.13 -4.45 6.56
CA PHE A 195 -7.79 -3.21 6.13
C PHE A 195 -7.88 -2.20 7.28
N TYR A 196 -7.94 -0.92 6.92
CA TYR A 196 -8.19 0.15 7.87
C TYR A 196 -9.69 0.47 7.91
N ASP A 197 -10.30 0.40 9.09
CA ASP A 197 -11.74 0.61 9.26
C ASP A 197 -12.08 2.11 9.29
N THR A 198 -12.39 2.67 8.12
CA THR A 198 -12.82 4.06 7.96
C THR A 198 -14.32 4.26 8.22
N SER A 199 -15.08 3.21 8.55
CA SER A 199 -16.51 3.32 8.78
C SER A 199 -16.82 4.18 10.01
N ARG A 200 -17.97 4.86 9.98
CA ARG A 200 -18.44 5.70 11.09
C ARG A 200 -18.61 4.89 12.38
N THR A 201 -19.12 3.66 12.26
CA THR A 201 -19.41 2.79 13.41
C THR A 201 -18.18 2.02 13.91
N ARG A 202 -17.06 2.03 13.19
CA ARG A 202 -15.83 1.26 13.50
C ARG A 202 -16.11 -0.24 13.73
N ARG A 203 -17.07 -0.82 12.97
CA ARG A 203 -17.51 -2.23 13.12
C ARG A 203 -17.40 -3.03 11.81
N ARG A 204 -16.63 -2.55 10.86
CA ARG A 204 -16.42 -3.25 9.59
C ARG A 204 -15.73 -4.60 9.84
N ARG A 205 -16.33 -5.68 9.33
CA ARG A 205 -15.84 -7.06 9.49
C ARG A 205 -15.11 -7.58 8.25
N TRP A 206 -15.37 -6.98 7.09
CA TRP A 206 -14.91 -7.45 5.78
C TRP A 206 -14.03 -6.40 5.14
N CYS A 207 -12.95 -6.85 4.48
CA CYS A 207 -12.10 -5.98 3.69
C CYS A 207 -12.88 -5.29 2.55
N SER A 208 -13.91 -5.96 2.01
CA SER A 208 -14.86 -5.40 1.06
C SER A 208 -16.22 -6.10 1.17
N MET A 209 -17.31 -5.32 1.10
CA MET A 209 -18.67 -5.88 1.07
C MET A 209 -18.94 -6.61 -0.23
N SER A 210 -18.48 -6.09 -1.37
CA SER A 210 -18.69 -6.70 -2.68
C SER A 210 -18.01 -8.07 -2.81
N ARG A 211 -16.84 -8.25 -2.21
CA ARG A 211 -16.08 -9.50 -2.25
C ARG A 211 -16.44 -10.41 -1.08
N CYS A 212 -15.99 -10.07 0.11
CA CYS A 212 -16.07 -10.96 1.27
C CYS A 212 -17.42 -10.92 1.98
N GLY A 213 -18.07 -9.75 2.08
CA GLY A 213 -19.38 -9.62 2.71
C GLY A 213 -20.46 -10.37 1.94
N ASN A 214 -20.53 -10.21 0.62
CA ASN A 214 -21.52 -10.92 -0.22
C ASN A 214 -21.26 -12.42 -0.24
N ARG A 215 -19.98 -12.86 -0.37
CA ARG A 215 -19.63 -14.29 -0.30
C ARG A 215 -20.11 -14.93 1.01
N HIS A 216 -19.96 -14.25 2.13
CA HIS A 216 -20.44 -14.72 3.42
C HIS A 216 -21.97 -14.84 3.46
N LYS A 217 -22.69 -13.83 2.93
CA LYS A 217 -24.18 -13.87 2.86
C LYS A 217 -24.66 -15.06 2.01
N VAL A 218 -24.06 -15.28 0.86
CA VAL A 218 -24.39 -16.42 -0.01
C VAL A 218 -24.12 -17.74 0.70
N ALA A 219 -23.00 -17.89 1.39
CA ALA A 219 -22.68 -19.11 2.13
C ALA A 219 -23.69 -19.41 3.25
N ILE A 220 -24.15 -18.39 3.98
CA ILE A 220 -25.20 -18.57 5.01
C ILE A 220 -26.51 -19.00 4.35
N PHE A 221 -26.91 -18.33 3.27
CA PHE A 221 -28.15 -18.66 2.55
C PHE A 221 -28.13 -20.11 2.08
N SER A 222 -27.06 -20.55 1.43
CA SER A 222 -26.91 -21.92 0.93
C SER A 222 -26.98 -22.96 2.06
N ARG A 223 -26.34 -22.71 3.20
CA ARG A 223 -26.40 -23.61 4.37
C ARG A 223 -27.83 -23.76 4.91
N ARG A 224 -28.57 -22.67 5.04
CA ARG A 224 -29.94 -22.70 5.51
C ARG A 224 -30.86 -23.51 4.58
N HIS A 225 -30.71 -23.35 3.26
CA HIS A 225 -31.50 -24.09 2.26
C HIS A 225 -31.12 -25.56 2.19
N SER A 226 -29.85 -25.91 2.38
CA SER A 226 -29.39 -27.32 2.41
C SER A 226 -29.94 -28.06 3.64
N GLN A 227 -30.04 -27.38 4.78
CA GLN A 227 -30.61 -27.96 6.01
C GLN A 227 -32.13 -28.16 5.91
N ALA A 228 -32.83 -27.23 5.23
CA ALA A 228 -34.29 -27.33 5.04
C ALA A 228 -34.70 -28.45 4.04
N ARG A 229 -33.76 -28.96 3.23
CA ARG A 229 -34.00 -30.03 2.24
C ARG A 229 -33.61 -31.43 2.71
N ARG A 230 -33.17 -31.62 3.94
CA ARG A 230 -32.94 -32.97 4.50
C ARG A 230 -34.30 -33.53 4.95
N PRO A 231 -34.87 -34.58 4.28
CA PRO A 231 -36.04 -35.28 4.80
C PRO A 231 -35.67 -36.01 6.09
N HIS A 232 -36.61 -36.01 7.03
CA HIS A 232 -36.53 -36.81 8.26
C HIS A 232 -36.58 -38.29 7.94
#